data_fbd1056822cded99b5469b54c7c00ddd
#
_entry.id   fbd1056822cded99b5469b54c7c00ddd
#
_cell.length_a   1.000
_cell.length_b   1.000
_cell.length_c   1.000
_cell.angle_alpha   90.00
_cell.angle_beta   90.00
_cell.angle_gamma   90.00
#
_symmetry.space_group_name_H-M   'P 1'
#
loop_
_entity.id
_entity.type
_entity.pdbx_description
1 polymer ?
#
loop_
_entity_poly.entity_id
_entity_poly.type
_entity_poly.pdbx_seq_one_letter_code
_entity_poly.pdbx_strand_id
1 'polypeptide(L)'
;MTKADLNQVDSIPNIELLAKQVVEGFITGMHKSPFHGFSVEFAEHRLYNKGESTRHIDWKLFAKTEKLFVKRYEEETNLRSHIIIDNSASMHYPIMDTISVDNYNKIGFSALATAALMEILKRQRDAFGLSIYAEDSEYFAPAKGNEKHRRMLLDQLQQILLKGSKSHTDTYKVLHEIAEKIHRRSLIFLFTDMFQSDKKEEDLFAALRHLKYNK
;
A
#
# COMPACT_ATOMS: atom_id res chain seq x y z
N MET A 1 0.81 -40.31 -7.84
CA MET A 1 1.34 -38.94 -8.08
C MET A 1 2.22 -39.00 -9.30
N THR A 2 1.72 -38.52 -10.41
CA THR A 2 2.43 -38.53 -11.71
C THR A 2 3.34 -37.30 -11.80
N LYS A 3 4.44 -37.41 -12.56
CA LYS A 3 5.38 -36.30 -12.81
C LYS A 3 4.73 -35.01 -13.34
N ALA A 4 3.50 -35.09 -13.81
CA ALA A 4 2.70 -33.94 -14.26
C ALA A 4 2.19 -33.08 -13.08
N ASP A 5 1.96 -33.67 -11.89
CA ASP A 5 1.42 -32.96 -10.74
C ASP A 5 2.48 -32.09 -10.02
N LEU A 6 3.75 -32.37 -10.23
CA LEU A 6 4.86 -31.58 -9.67
C LEU A 6 5.18 -30.31 -10.48
N ASN A 7 4.87 -30.29 -11.77
CA ASN A 7 5.16 -29.14 -12.64
C ASN A 7 4.13 -28.01 -12.56
N GLN A 8 2.97 -28.24 -11.92
CA GLN A 8 1.96 -27.17 -11.72
C GLN A 8 2.20 -26.31 -10.48
N VAL A 9 3.04 -26.75 -9.54
CA VAL A 9 3.34 -26.00 -8.31
C VAL A 9 4.43 -24.95 -8.54
N ASP A 10 5.28 -25.13 -9.56
CA ASP A 10 6.40 -24.20 -9.86
C ASP A 10 6.03 -23.00 -10.75
N SER A 11 4.76 -22.88 -11.19
CA SER A 11 4.40 -21.89 -12.21
C SER A 11 3.91 -20.53 -11.66
N ILE A 12 3.71 -20.39 -10.34
CA ILE A 12 3.36 -19.08 -9.75
C ILE A 12 4.56 -18.58 -8.96
N PRO A 13 5.23 -17.54 -9.48
CA PRO A 13 6.38 -17.00 -8.77
C PRO A 13 5.95 -16.49 -7.39
N ASN A 14 6.81 -16.69 -6.39
CA ASN A 14 6.60 -16.18 -5.06
C ASN A 14 6.49 -14.64 -5.12
N ILE A 15 5.27 -14.12 -5.00
CA ILE A 15 4.96 -12.70 -5.15
C ILE A 15 5.78 -11.83 -4.18
N GLU A 16 6.15 -12.36 -3.01
CA GLU A 16 7.01 -11.67 -2.05
C GLU A 16 8.43 -11.50 -2.60
N LEU A 17 8.98 -12.53 -3.22
CA LEU A 17 10.32 -12.46 -3.81
C LEU A 17 10.36 -11.48 -4.97
N LEU A 18 9.36 -11.54 -5.85
CA LEU A 18 9.23 -10.61 -6.98
C LEU A 18 9.08 -9.17 -6.52
N ALA A 19 8.24 -8.91 -5.51
CA ALA A 19 8.07 -7.58 -4.94
C ALA A 19 9.39 -7.03 -4.38
N LYS A 20 10.17 -7.84 -3.67
CA LYS A 20 11.49 -7.45 -3.18
C LYS A 20 12.44 -7.10 -4.31
N GLN A 21 12.50 -7.92 -5.36
CA GLN A 21 13.36 -7.67 -6.53
C GLN A 21 13.00 -6.36 -7.23
N VAL A 22 11.69 -6.09 -7.43
CA VAL A 22 11.21 -4.83 -8.03
C VAL A 22 11.63 -3.64 -7.19
N VAL A 23 11.41 -3.69 -5.87
CA VAL A 23 11.75 -2.58 -4.96
C VAL A 23 13.26 -2.38 -4.89
N GLU A 24 14.06 -3.44 -4.81
CA GLU A 24 15.52 -3.36 -4.77
C GLU A 24 16.08 -2.81 -6.09
N GLY A 25 15.58 -3.27 -7.23
CA GLY A 25 15.96 -2.75 -8.53
C GLY A 25 15.64 -1.25 -8.67
N PHE A 26 14.48 -0.82 -8.21
CA PHE A 26 14.07 0.59 -8.20
C PHE A 26 14.96 1.43 -7.29
N ILE A 27 15.20 1.00 -6.06
CA ILE A 27 16.05 1.70 -5.09
C ILE A 27 17.49 1.77 -5.60
N THR A 28 18.02 0.69 -6.16
CA THR A 28 19.38 0.65 -6.73
C THR A 28 19.52 1.59 -7.93
N GLY A 29 18.48 1.70 -8.77
CA GLY A 29 18.43 2.65 -9.89
C GLY A 29 18.40 4.12 -9.42
N MET A 30 17.87 4.40 -8.25
CA MET A 30 17.81 5.75 -7.66
C MET A 30 19.11 6.20 -6.95
N HIS A 31 20.14 5.38 -6.89
CA HIS A 31 21.41 5.66 -6.18
C HIS A 31 22.22 6.86 -6.71
N LYS A 32 21.72 7.61 -7.66
CA LYS A 32 22.26 8.94 -8.00
C LYS A 32 21.48 10.11 -7.40
N SER A 33 20.49 9.84 -6.53
CA SER A 33 19.78 10.90 -5.81
C SER A 33 20.53 11.22 -4.52
N PRO A 34 20.80 12.51 -4.22
CA PRO A 34 21.50 12.92 -2.99
C PRO A 34 20.63 12.82 -1.73
N PHE A 35 19.50 12.15 -1.80
CA PHE A 35 18.67 11.85 -0.62
C PHE A 35 19.26 10.67 0.12
N HIS A 36 20.18 10.95 1.02
CA HIS A 36 20.57 10.05 2.11
C HIS A 36 19.33 9.71 2.91
N GLY A 37 19.21 8.43 3.26
CA GLY A 37 18.06 7.83 3.88
C GLY A 37 17.38 8.71 4.91
N PHE A 38 16.08 8.73 4.91
CA PHE A 38 15.26 9.24 5.99
C PHE A 38 15.55 8.42 7.26
N SER A 39 16.64 8.72 7.90
CA SER A 39 16.80 8.45 9.31
C SER A 39 16.01 9.56 10.01
N VAL A 40 14.92 9.16 10.61
CA VAL A 40 14.12 9.99 11.50
C VAL A 40 14.93 10.26 12.74
N GLU A 41 15.91 11.13 12.66
CA GLU A 41 16.69 11.60 13.79
C GLU A 41 17.45 12.87 13.46
N PHE A 42 16.79 13.87 12.94
CA PHE A 42 17.33 15.20 13.15
C PHE A 42 16.21 16.21 13.19
N ALA A 43 15.76 16.46 14.40
CA ALA A 43 15.02 17.66 14.70
C ALA A 43 15.91 18.87 14.45
N GLU A 44 15.43 19.78 13.66
CA GLU A 44 16.04 21.06 13.42
C GLU A 44 16.17 21.79 14.77
N HIS A 45 17.37 22.26 15.12
CA HIS A 45 17.55 23.11 16.29
C HIS A 45 17.04 24.51 15.95
N ARG A 46 15.88 24.86 16.47
CA ARG A 46 15.33 26.21 16.35
C ARG A 46 15.70 27.04 17.58
N LEU A 47 16.02 28.30 17.38
CA LEU A 47 16.22 29.24 18.49
C LEU A 47 14.94 29.30 19.36
N TYR A 48 15.14 29.27 20.67
CA TYR A 48 14.07 29.38 21.66
C TYR A 48 13.47 30.80 21.62
N ASN A 49 12.16 30.88 21.54
CA ASN A 49 11.45 32.15 21.68
C ASN A 49 10.88 32.29 23.08
N LYS A 50 10.97 33.52 23.65
CA LYS A 50 10.41 33.80 24.98
C LYS A 50 8.92 33.47 25.03
N GLY A 51 8.51 32.63 26.01
CA GLY A 51 7.13 32.21 26.20
C GLY A 51 6.85 30.75 25.76
N GLU A 52 7.82 30.07 25.15
CA GLU A 52 7.69 28.65 24.84
C GLU A 52 8.04 27.76 26.05
N SER A 53 7.57 26.49 25.98
CA SER A 53 7.91 25.52 27.04
C SER A 53 9.41 25.23 27.06
N THR A 54 10.03 25.33 28.23
CA THR A 54 11.45 25.03 28.45
C THR A 54 11.76 23.54 28.43
N ARG A 55 10.75 22.68 28.36
CA ARG A 55 10.88 21.21 28.43
C ARG A 55 11.70 20.61 27.27
N HIS A 56 11.72 21.27 26.12
CA HIS A 56 12.38 20.79 24.92
C HIS A 56 13.70 21.52 24.60
N ILE A 57 14.23 22.31 25.55
CA ILE A 57 15.51 22.99 25.40
C ILE A 57 16.66 21.97 25.39
N ASP A 58 17.57 22.11 24.41
CA ASP A 58 18.80 21.32 24.37
C ASP A 58 19.86 21.93 25.27
N TRP A 59 19.92 21.48 26.53
CA TRP A 59 20.87 21.94 27.50
C TRP A 59 22.33 21.61 27.16
N LYS A 60 22.58 20.55 26.37
CA LYS A 60 23.94 20.22 25.90
C LYS A 60 24.43 21.21 24.86
N LEU A 61 23.53 21.63 23.96
CA LEU A 61 23.87 22.64 22.96
C LEU A 61 24.01 24.01 23.59
N PHE A 62 23.17 24.35 24.58
CA PHE A 62 23.30 25.56 25.38
C PHE A 62 24.67 25.67 26.05
N ALA A 63 25.14 24.60 26.70
CA ALA A 63 26.46 24.57 27.36
C ALA A 63 27.65 24.79 26.40
N LYS A 64 27.45 24.53 25.08
CA LYS A 64 28.51 24.75 24.08
C LYS A 64 28.43 26.10 23.37
N THR A 65 27.22 26.63 23.22
CA THR A 65 26.98 27.80 22.34
C THR A 65 26.44 29.02 23.05
N GLU A 66 26.07 28.87 24.34
CA GLU A 66 25.40 29.89 25.17
C GLU A 66 24.09 30.41 24.57
N LYS A 67 23.57 29.72 23.54
CA LYS A 67 22.29 30.04 22.87
C LYS A 67 21.25 28.96 23.18
N LEU A 68 20.05 29.41 23.50
CA LEU A 68 18.93 28.49 23.77
C LEU A 68 18.35 27.97 22.48
N PHE A 69 18.43 26.66 22.29
CA PHE A 69 17.81 25.94 21.16
C PHE A 69 16.75 24.95 21.67
N VAL A 70 15.65 24.86 20.95
CA VAL A 70 14.59 23.87 21.18
C VAL A 70 14.72 22.75 20.16
N LYS A 71 14.72 21.51 20.63
CA LYS A 71 14.63 20.34 19.76
C LYS A 71 13.21 20.28 19.19
N ARG A 72 13.08 20.43 17.89
CA ARG A 72 11.85 20.20 17.17
C ARG A 72 11.82 18.71 16.80
N TYR A 73 10.95 17.97 17.44
CA TYR A 73 10.66 16.59 17.03
C TYR A 73 9.63 16.70 15.89
N GLU A 74 9.96 16.19 14.71
CA GLU A 74 8.93 15.84 13.77
C GLU A 74 8.23 14.61 14.34
N GLU A 75 6.95 14.74 14.66
CA GLU A 75 6.15 13.57 14.99
C GLU A 75 6.19 12.64 13.77
N GLU A 76 6.77 11.45 13.93
CA GLU A 76 6.57 10.37 12.98
C GLU A 76 5.08 10.08 12.92
N THR A 77 4.39 10.71 11.99
CA THR A 77 3.04 10.29 11.66
C THR A 77 3.15 8.99 10.90
N ASN A 78 2.99 7.86 11.59
CA ASN A 78 2.86 6.56 10.93
C ASN A 78 1.71 6.66 9.94
N LEU A 79 2.05 6.78 8.66
CA LEU A 79 1.06 6.83 7.60
C LEU A 79 0.26 5.52 7.61
N ARG A 80 -1.05 5.65 7.50
CA ARG A 80 -1.92 4.50 7.26
C ARG A 80 -2.27 4.46 5.79
N SER A 81 -1.96 3.35 5.14
CA SER A 81 -2.28 3.13 3.74
C SER A 81 -3.34 2.05 3.62
N HIS A 82 -4.27 2.18 2.69
CA HIS A 82 -5.24 1.15 2.38
C HIS A 82 -5.24 0.90 0.88
N ILE A 83 -5.01 -0.36 0.50
CA ILE A 83 -4.93 -0.78 -0.89
C ILE A 83 -6.24 -1.48 -1.24
N ILE A 84 -6.85 -1.10 -2.35
CA ILE A 84 -8.13 -1.63 -2.82
C ILE A 84 -7.88 -2.23 -4.20
N ILE A 85 -8.22 -3.50 -4.38
CA ILE A 85 -8.04 -4.23 -5.64
C ILE A 85 -9.41 -4.68 -6.15
N ASP A 86 -9.70 -4.29 -7.38
CA ASP A 86 -10.80 -4.83 -8.17
C ASP A 86 -10.42 -6.23 -8.67
N ASN A 87 -11.21 -7.24 -8.29
CA ASN A 87 -11.04 -8.63 -8.69
C ASN A 87 -12.11 -9.08 -9.71
N SER A 88 -12.71 -8.13 -10.45
CA SER A 88 -13.69 -8.44 -11.49
C SER A 88 -13.09 -9.22 -12.65
N ALA A 89 -13.95 -9.86 -13.44
CA ALA A 89 -13.53 -10.68 -14.59
C ALA A 89 -12.70 -9.88 -15.61
N SER A 90 -12.99 -8.58 -15.81
CA SER A 90 -12.24 -7.70 -16.72
C SER A 90 -10.78 -7.49 -16.30
N MET A 91 -10.49 -7.55 -15.01
CA MET A 91 -9.13 -7.44 -14.46
C MET A 91 -8.28 -8.69 -14.76
N HIS A 92 -8.91 -9.84 -15.00
CA HIS A 92 -8.23 -11.08 -15.36
C HIS A 92 -7.95 -11.22 -16.86
N TYR A 93 -8.34 -10.24 -17.66
CA TYR A 93 -8.05 -10.25 -19.10
C TYR A 93 -6.71 -9.57 -19.42
N PRO A 94 -5.90 -10.13 -20.36
CA PRO A 94 -6.05 -11.44 -20.98
C PRO A 94 -5.87 -12.59 -19.99
N ILE A 95 -6.55 -13.72 -20.26
CA ILE A 95 -6.37 -14.95 -19.47
C ILE A 95 -4.97 -15.47 -19.73
N MET A 96 -4.21 -15.73 -18.68
CA MET A 96 -2.81 -16.14 -18.75
C MET A 96 -2.60 -17.39 -17.89
N ASP A 97 -1.86 -18.34 -18.43
CA ASP A 97 -1.51 -19.57 -17.71
C ASP A 97 -0.44 -19.32 -16.64
N THR A 98 0.44 -18.33 -16.87
CA THR A 98 1.52 -17.95 -15.96
C THR A 98 1.65 -16.45 -15.88
N ILE A 99 1.85 -15.94 -14.65
CA ILE A 99 2.11 -14.52 -14.37
C ILE A 99 3.56 -14.38 -13.92
N SER A 100 4.30 -13.47 -14.57
CA SER A 100 5.69 -13.15 -14.25
C SER A 100 5.90 -11.64 -14.26
N VAL A 101 7.12 -11.15 -13.93
CA VAL A 101 7.45 -9.72 -13.94
C VAL A 101 7.33 -9.13 -15.36
N ASP A 102 7.63 -9.92 -16.39
CA ASP A 102 7.63 -9.46 -17.79
C ASP A 102 6.33 -9.83 -18.52
N ASN A 103 5.46 -10.63 -17.90
CA ASN A 103 4.24 -11.13 -18.51
C ASN A 103 3.12 -11.22 -17.47
N TYR A 104 2.25 -10.22 -17.45
CA TYR A 104 1.15 -10.13 -16.49
C TYR A 104 -0.08 -9.47 -17.12
N ASN A 105 -1.25 -9.85 -16.64
CA ASN A 105 -2.51 -9.16 -16.89
C ASN A 105 -2.77 -8.07 -15.84
N LYS A 106 -3.91 -7.38 -15.89
CA LYS A 106 -4.23 -6.28 -14.97
C LYS A 106 -4.22 -6.72 -13.50
N ILE A 107 -4.79 -7.91 -13.18
CA ILE A 107 -4.80 -8.42 -11.81
C ILE A 107 -3.39 -8.83 -11.34
N GLY A 108 -2.58 -9.40 -12.24
CA GLY A 108 -1.18 -9.72 -11.96
C GLY A 108 -0.36 -8.48 -11.65
N PHE A 109 -0.52 -7.41 -12.45
CA PHE A 109 0.07 -6.11 -12.17
C PHE A 109 -0.37 -5.56 -10.81
N SER A 110 -1.70 -5.57 -10.55
CA SER A 110 -2.25 -5.03 -9.30
C SER A 110 -1.72 -5.77 -8.07
N ALA A 111 -1.62 -7.09 -8.14
CA ALA A 111 -1.08 -7.91 -7.06
C ALA A 111 0.41 -7.65 -6.83
N LEU A 112 1.23 -7.60 -7.91
CA LEU A 112 2.66 -7.33 -7.82
C LEU A 112 2.93 -5.91 -7.31
N ALA A 113 2.23 -4.91 -7.84
CA ALA A 113 2.34 -3.51 -7.40
C ALA A 113 1.94 -3.36 -5.93
N THR A 114 0.87 -4.04 -5.49
CA THR A 114 0.44 -4.07 -4.09
C THR A 114 1.52 -4.67 -3.19
N ALA A 115 2.11 -5.80 -3.57
CA ALA A 115 3.18 -6.43 -2.81
C ALA A 115 4.43 -5.53 -2.72
N ALA A 116 4.78 -4.83 -3.82
CA ALA A 116 5.87 -3.86 -3.83
C ALA A 116 5.58 -2.64 -2.93
N LEU A 117 4.36 -2.10 -2.98
CA LEU A 117 3.92 -1.04 -2.07
C LEU A 117 4.00 -1.45 -0.60
N MET A 118 3.54 -2.66 -0.26
CA MET A 118 3.66 -3.19 1.10
C MET A 118 5.12 -3.30 1.56
N GLU A 119 6.05 -3.67 0.67
CA GLU A 119 7.47 -3.72 1.01
C GLU A 119 8.05 -2.32 1.26
N ILE A 120 7.67 -1.31 0.46
CA ILE A 120 8.06 0.09 0.66
C ILE A 120 7.50 0.62 1.98
N LEU A 121 6.19 0.47 2.21
CA LEU A 121 5.52 0.93 3.43
C LEU A 121 6.08 0.26 4.69
N LYS A 122 6.41 -1.04 4.61
CA LYS A 122 7.10 -1.75 5.69
C LYS A 122 8.46 -1.12 6.02
N ARG A 123 9.26 -0.78 5.01
CA ARG A 123 10.56 -0.11 5.21
C ARG A 123 10.40 1.26 5.88
N GLN A 124 9.30 1.95 5.61
CA GLN A 124 8.93 3.22 6.23
C GLN A 124 8.26 3.07 7.61
N ARG A 125 8.04 1.82 8.07
CA ARG A 125 7.30 1.48 9.29
C ARG A 125 5.84 1.94 9.29
N ASP A 126 5.27 2.14 8.10
CA ASP A 126 3.88 2.52 7.92
C ASP A 126 2.93 1.33 8.06
N ALA A 127 1.69 1.61 8.44
CA ALA A 127 0.64 0.61 8.50
C ALA A 127 -0.08 0.51 7.15
N PHE A 128 -0.41 -0.70 6.73
CA PHE A 128 -1.14 -0.94 5.48
C PHE A 128 -2.23 -1.98 5.65
N GLY A 129 -3.34 -1.77 4.93
CA GLY A 129 -4.49 -2.65 4.85
C GLY A 129 -4.78 -3.03 3.40
N LEU A 130 -5.68 -4.01 3.21
CA LEU A 130 -6.06 -4.52 1.90
C LEU A 130 -7.57 -4.76 1.85
N SER A 131 -8.20 -4.34 0.77
CA SER A 131 -9.53 -4.75 0.36
C SER A 131 -9.49 -5.36 -1.03
N ILE A 132 -10.19 -6.46 -1.21
CA ILE A 132 -10.40 -7.11 -2.50
C ILE A 132 -11.90 -7.19 -2.72
N TYR A 133 -12.36 -6.77 -3.88
CA TYR A 133 -13.78 -6.79 -4.21
C TYR A 133 -14.01 -7.23 -5.65
N ALA A 134 -15.18 -7.83 -5.90
CA ALA A 134 -15.74 -8.08 -7.21
C ALA A 134 -17.23 -7.64 -7.19
N GLU A 135 -18.17 -8.57 -7.17
CA GLU A 135 -19.59 -8.27 -6.99
C GLU A 135 -19.90 -7.77 -5.58
N ASP A 136 -19.20 -8.36 -4.60
CA ASP A 136 -19.26 -8.02 -3.18
C ASP A 136 -17.85 -7.77 -2.62
N SER A 137 -17.78 -7.35 -1.34
CA SER A 137 -16.52 -7.26 -0.60
C SER A 137 -16.01 -8.67 -0.27
N GLU A 138 -15.08 -9.19 -1.07
CA GLU A 138 -14.52 -10.55 -0.89
C GLU A 138 -13.56 -10.63 0.30
N TYR A 139 -12.81 -9.55 0.54
CA TYR A 139 -11.82 -9.50 1.60
C TYR A 139 -11.63 -8.08 2.11
N PHE A 140 -11.52 -7.93 3.42
CA PHE A 140 -11.17 -6.67 4.09
C PHE A 140 -10.23 -6.92 5.26
N ALA A 141 -9.07 -6.28 5.26
CA ALA A 141 -8.13 -6.26 6.37
C ALA A 141 -7.73 -4.83 6.71
N PRO A 142 -7.96 -4.37 7.95
CA PRO A 142 -7.60 -3.02 8.37
C PRO A 142 -6.08 -2.82 8.37
N ALA A 143 -5.64 -1.55 8.30
CA ALA A 143 -4.22 -1.21 8.29
C ALA A 143 -3.51 -1.62 9.58
N LYS A 144 -2.44 -2.42 9.46
CA LYS A 144 -1.54 -2.84 10.54
C LYS A 144 -0.11 -2.92 10.03
N GLY A 145 0.90 -2.68 10.90
CA GLY A 145 2.32 -2.65 10.54
C GLY A 145 3.11 -3.90 10.94
N ASN A 146 2.47 -5.01 11.36
CA ASN A 146 3.19 -6.20 11.82
C ASN A 146 3.42 -7.25 10.72
N GLU A 147 4.48 -8.04 10.86
CA GLU A 147 4.91 -9.04 9.87
C GLU A 147 3.88 -10.16 9.65
N LYS A 148 3.17 -10.58 10.70
CA LYS A 148 2.13 -11.60 10.58
C LYS A 148 1.00 -11.11 9.67
N HIS A 149 0.60 -9.85 9.82
CA HIS A 149 -0.41 -9.22 8.98
C HIS A 149 0.06 -9.14 7.52
N ARG A 150 1.31 -8.71 7.29
CA ARG A 150 1.89 -8.65 5.95
C ARG A 150 1.84 -10.01 5.23
N ARG A 151 2.27 -11.08 5.91
CA ARG A 151 2.22 -12.44 5.33
C ARG A 151 0.80 -12.84 4.96
N MET A 152 -0.16 -12.61 5.85
CA MET A 152 -1.56 -12.88 5.58
C MET A 152 -2.08 -12.14 4.33
N LEU A 153 -1.67 -10.88 4.13
CA LEU A 153 -2.05 -10.12 2.93
C LEU A 153 -1.39 -10.66 1.66
N LEU A 154 -0.10 -11.05 1.73
CA LEU A 154 0.59 -11.68 0.60
C LEU A 154 -0.06 -13.01 0.21
N ASP A 155 -0.50 -13.82 1.18
CA ASP A 155 -1.25 -15.06 0.92
C ASP A 155 -2.58 -14.77 0.19
N GLN A 156 -3.28 -13.69 0.55
CA GLN A 156 -4.49 -13.27 -0.16
C GLN A 156 -4.21 -12.83 -1.61
N LEU A 157 -3.12 -12.08 -1.83
CA LEU A 157 -2.70 -11.71 -3.18
C LEU A 157 -2.37 -12.94 -4.03
N GLN A 158 -1.72 -13.94 -3.44
CA GLN A 158 -1.44 -15.20 -4.12
C GLN A 158 -2.75 -15.93 -4.51
N GLN A 159 -3.75 -15.92 -3.61
CA GLN A 159 -5.04 -16.58 -3.85
C GLN A 159 -5.83 -15.97 -5.01
N ILE A 160 -5.86 -14.64 -5.16
CA ILE A 160 -6.57 -14.01 -6.28
C ILE A 160 -5.93 -14.31 -7.64
N LEU A 161 -4.61 -14.53 -7.66
CA LEU A 161 -3.91 -14.94 -8.89
C LEU A 161 -4.26 -16.39 -9.30
N LEU A 162 -4.55 -17.25 -8.30
CA LEU A 162 -4.88 -18.67 -8.53
C LEU A 162 -6.32 -18.91 -8.92
N LYS A 163 -7.26 -18.19 -8.30
CA LYS A 163 -8.69 -18.52 -8.38
C LYS A 163 -9.39 -17.97 -9.61
N GLY A 164 -8.89 -16.88 -10.18
CA GLY A 164 -9.61 -16.11 -11.19
C GLY A 164 -10.92 -15.52 -10.63
N SER A 165 -11.58 -14.66 -11.39
CA SER A 165 -12.93 -14.17 -11.07
C SER A 165 -13.85 -14.36 -12.24
N LYS A 166 -15.14 -14.64 -11.94
CA LYS A 166 -16.21 -14.79 -12.93
C LYS A 166 -17.33 -13.75 -12.76
N SER A 167 -17.20 -12.87 -11.76
CA SER A 167 -18.28 -11.93 -11.40
C SER A 167 -18.23 -10.64 -12.17
N HIS A 168 -19.43 -10.08 -12.41
CA HIS A 168 -19.62 -8.70 -12.84
C HIS A 168 -19.62 -7.78 -11.61
N THR A 169 -19.19 -6.54 -11.77
CA THR A 169 -18.96 -5.63 -10.65
C THR A 169 -20.04 -4.58 -10.52
N ASP A 170 -20.67 -4.44 -9.35
CA ASP A 170 -21.36 -3.25 -8.90
C ASP A 170 -20.39 -2.41 -8.03
N THR A 171 -19.30 -1.96 -8.64
CA THR A 171 -18.14 -1.33 -8.02
C THR A 171 -18.48 -0.22 -7.02
N TYR A 172 -19.48 0.63 -7.33
CA TYR A 172 -19.77 1.82 -6.53
C TYR A 172 -20.30 1.49 -5.13
N LYS A 173 -21.18 0.47 -5.00
CA LYS A 173 -21.72 0.06 -3.68
C LYS A 173 -20.62 -0.44 -2.76
N VAL A 174 -19.78 -1.33 -3.29
CA VAL A 174 -18.69 -1.91 -2.51
C VAL A 174 -17.64 -0.87 -2.13
N LEU A 175 -17.34 0.09 -3.00
CA LEU A 175 -16.44 1.20 -2.68
C LEU A 175 -16.99 2.11 -1.56
N HIS A 176 -18.32 2.35 -1.50
CA HIS A 176 -18.95 3.05 -0.39
C HIS A 176 -18.79 2.29 0.93
N GLU A 177 -19.03 0.97 0.94
CA GLU A 177 -18.86 0.14 2.13
C GLU A 177 -17.40 0.10 2.61
N ILE A 178 -16.46 0.00 1.66
CA ILE A 178 -15.03 0.04 1.98
C ILE A 178 -14.65 1.40 2.56
N ALA A 179 -15.17 2.50 1.99
CA ALA A 179 -14.90 3.85 2.48
C ALA A 179 -15.31 4.03 3.95
N GLU A 180 -16.44 3.44 4.36
CA GLU A 180 -16.91 3.50 5.76
C GLU A 180 -16.02 2.70 6.73
N LYS A 181 -15.39 1.62 6.26
CA LYS A 181 -14.53 0.74 7.06
C LYS A 181 -13.08 1.25 7.17
N ILE A 182 -12.63 2.08 6.23
CA ILE A 182 -11.26 2.62 6.23
C ILE A 182 -11.12 3.69 7.31
N HIS A 183 -9.99 3.68 8.00
CA HIS A 183 -9.67 4.70 8.98
C HIS A 183 -9.50 6.07 8.31
N ARG A 184 -10.05 7.11 8.93
CA ARG A 184 -9.86 8.50 8.49
C ARG A 184 -8.36 8.84 8.39
N ARG A 185 -8.01 9.71 7.45
CA ARG A 185 -6.62 10.11 7.15
C ARG A 185 -5.75 8.92 6.70
N SER A 186 -6.28 8.09 5.82
CA SER A 186 -5.52 7.01 5.17
C SER A 186 -5.15 7.40 3.73
N LEU A 187 -3.95 7.02 3.30
CA LEU A 187 -3.58 7.06 1.89
C LEU A 187 -4.23 5.85 1.19
N ILE A 188 -5.01 6.09 0.13
CA ILE A 188 -5.72 5.05 -0.57
C ILE A 188 -5.09 4.81 -1.94
N PHE A 189 -4.77 3.55 -2.23
CA PHE A 189 -4.37 3.07 -3.56
C PHE A 189 -5.51 2.21 -4.11
N LEU A 190 -6.05 2.60 -5.26
CA LEU A 190 -7.13 1.87 -5.94
C LEU A 190 -6.63 1.29 -7.25
N PHE A 191 -6.70 -0.02 -7.40
CA PHE A 191 -6.42 -0.75 -8.63
C PHE A 191 -7.72 -1.24 -9.24
N THR A 192 -8.14 -0.64 -10.33
CA THR A 192 -9.36 -0.99 -11.09
C THR A 192 -9.19 -0.54 -12.53
N ASP A 193 -9.84 -1.19 -13.45
CA ASP A 193 -9.96 -0.73 -14.84
C ASP A 193 -11.18 0.17 -15.07
N MET A 194 -11.98 0.39 -14.01
CA MET A 194 -13.23 1.16 -14.04
C MET A 194 -14.20 0.73 -15.14
N PHE A 195 -14.11 -0.54 -15.58
CA PHE A 195 -14.96 -1.06 -16.64
C PHE A 195 -16.37 -1.33 -16.10
N GLN A 196 -17.27 -0.38 -16.38
CA GLN A 196 -18.69 -0.48 -16.00
C GLN A 196 -19.59 -0.18 -17.20
N SER A 197 -20.86 -0.63 -17.11
CA SER A 197 -21.87 -0.23 -18.10
C SER A 197 -22.21 1.26 -17.96
N ASP A 198 -22.38 1.94 -19.07
CA ASP A 198 -22.51 3.41 -19.26
C ASP A 198 -23.52 4.16 -18.35
N LYS A 199 -24.35 3.43 -17.62
CA LYS A 199 -25.46 4.02 -16.83
C LYS A 199 -25.10 4.39 -15.38
N LYS A 200 -23.86 4.14 -14.91
CA LYS A 200 -23.48 4.27 -13.49
C LYS A 200 -22.23 5.10 -13.22
N GLU A 201 -21.80 5.93 -14.17
CA GLU A 201 -20.60 6.77 -14.01
C GLU A 201 -20.74 7.77 -12.84
N GLU A 202 -21.91 8.40 -12.69
CA GLU A 202 -22.15 9.35 -11.60
C GLU A 202 -22.05 8.70 -10.22
N ASP A 203 -22.54 7.47 -10.08
CA ASP A 203 -22.50 6.69 -8.85
C ASP A 203 -21.05 6.30 -8.52
N LEU A 204 -20.25 5.93 -9.52
CA LEU A 204 -18.83 5.64 -9.35
C LEU A 204 -18.06 6.88 -8.87
N PHE A 205 -18.29 8.04 -9.50
CA PHE A 205 -17.66 9.28 -9.05
C PHE A 205 -18.11 9.69 -7.64
N ALA A 206 -19.35 9.40 -7.24
CA ALA A 206 -19.82 9.61 -5.89
C ALA A 206 -19.07 8.72 -4.88
N ALA A 207 -18.88 7.45 -5.22
CA ALA A 207 -18.10 6.51 -4.40
C ALA A 207 -16.62 6.93 -4.26
N LEU A 208 -15.98 7.34 -5.35
CA LEU A 208 -14.61 7.85 -5.33
C LEU A 208 -14.49 9.14 -4.50
N ARG A 209 -15.48 10.04 -4.59
CA ARG A 209 -15.56 11.20 -3.71
C ARG A 209 -15.69 10.79 -2.24
N HIS A 210 -16.53 9.80 -1.94
CA HIS A 210 -16.67 9.29 -0.58
C HIS A 210 -15.35 8.74 -0.04
N LEU A 211 -14.61 7.94 -0.81
CA LEU A 211 -13.26 7.50 -0.47
C LEU A 211 -12.31 8.68 -0.20
N LYS A 212 -12.40 9.75 -0.98
CA LYS A 212 -11.56 10.95 -0.83
C LYS A 212 -11.94 11.78 0.40
N TYR A 213 -13.23 11.94 0.70
CA TYR A 213 -13.73 12.82 1.76
C TYR A 213 -13.81 12.16 3.14
N ASN A 214 -13.64 10.86 3.23
CA ASN A 214 -13.53 10.15 4.51
C ASN A 214 -12.16 10.39 5.20
N LYS A 215 -11.52 11.50 4.82
CA LYS A 215 -10.24 11.98 5.35
C LYS A 215 -10.40 12.75 6.64
#